data_5121d027bf4fb48afa35d376c897f9df
#
_entry.id   5121d027bf4fb48afa35d376c897f9df
#
_cell.length_a   1.000
_cell.length_b   1.000
_cell.length_c   1.000
_cell.angle_alpha   90.00
_cell.angle_beta   90.00
_cell.angle_gamma   90.00
#
_symmetry.space_group_name_H-M   'P 1'
#
loop_
_entity.id
_entity.type
_entity.pdbx_description
1 polymer ?
#
loop_
_entity_poly.entity_id
_entity_poly.type
_entity_poly.pdbx_seq_one_letter_code
_entity_poly.pdbx_strand_id
1 'polypeptide(L)'
;EVSEKRKSYIKAVAYYTKAKNWDRIAALYAGKNGRRLIERAPGIFQSVRENIEEVMWEKYPTVMLNYLYYMSTKENVHNVMPLYEEIINDINNHPIWKDNKFLMGEMMIILSILQFNNLEKMNQSLIKVREYFGERTSVIFGNSLLTYGTTCMTTLYYNKSGRLKEIIEQEKEYAKAYMRITQGSRVGWDEFFDAEYAMITGDIDTAYRLAKQVLLQNILRNQTCIIISCYYMILKCLIYYGKKEEFYEGIEKLNELTRDITYPLLIIDAELVQGYVYACLGQQEKMSDWLQNFRLENCSKQIRNIRSGCMTYGKLMCYKKDWAMLDMIGQQMMVPYENTSHIYPFITGCVYRAIAQYNMGNTTEAERYIKWAVELSYDDNVIMPFIENGVELEPVIENVYTDGFLESLKPYIAKYKAGIESFNAVKDDNPYKLTKREKELMEYVKAGYKNSEISEQMHIALVTVEKNLTSVYRKLGVNNRTSAIMMLQK
;
A
#
# COMPACT_ATOMS: atom_id res chain seq x y z
N GLU A 1 -3.04 -26.41 -29.94
CA GLU A 1 -2.54 -25.40 -30.89
C GLU A 1 -3.52 -24.23 -31.10
N VAL A 2 -4.81 -24.49 -31.41
CA VAL A 2 -5.82 -23.42 -31.63
C VAL A 2 -5.98 -22.56 -30.35
N SER A 3 -6.07 -23.19 -29.16
CA SER A 3 -6.18 -22.46 -27.88
C SER A 3 -4.92 -21.67 -27.58
N GLU A 4 -3.76 -22.17 -27.96
CA GLU A 4 -2.47 -21.47 -27.80
C GLU A 4 -2.39 -20.25 -28.72
N LYS A 5 -2.74 -20.38 -29.99
CA LYS A 5 -2.82 -19.28 -30.96
C LYS A 5 -3.81 -18.18 -30.52
N ARG A 6 -4.89 -18.56 -29.84
CA ARG A 6 -5.87 -17.64 -29.22
C ARG A 6 -5.44 -17.12 -27.85
N LYS A 7 -4.21 -17.36 -27.41
CA LYS A 7 -3.67 -17.00 -26.10
C LYS A 7 -4.46 -17.54 -24.90
N SER A 8 -5.24 -18.62 -25.11
CA SER A 8 -5.99 -19.31 -24.05
C SER A 8 -5.14 -20.45 -23.44
N TYR A 9 -4.04 -20.08 -22.81
CA TYR A 9 -2.98 -21.02 -22.38
C TYR A 9 -3.45 -22.07 -21.38
N ILE A 10 -4.35 -21.75 -20.43
CA ILE A 10 -4.90 -22.75 -19.49
C ILE A 10 -5.64 -23.86 -20.23
N LYS A 11 -6.49 -23.49 -21.20
CA LYS A 11 -7.17 -24.50 -22.04
C LYS A 11 -6.18 -25.30 -22.86
N ALA A 12 -5.13 -24.66 -23.37
CA ALA A 12 -4.08 -25.35 -24.11
C ALA A 12 -3.37 -26.40 -23.24
N VAL A 13 -2.98 -26.04 -22.01
CA VAL A 13 -2.37 -26.95 -21.03
C VAL A 13 -3.30 -28.14 -20.78
N ALA A 14 -4.59 -27.90 -20.47
CA ALA A 14 -5.56 -28.96 -20.21
C ALA A 14 -5.72 -29.94 -21.40
N TYR A 15 -5.72 -29.44 -22.63
CA TYR A 15 -5.76 -30.31 -23.84
C TYR A 15 -4.45 -31.09 -24.04
N TYR A 16 -3.30 -30.46 -23.84
CA TYR A 16 -2.03 -31.13 -23.94
C TYR A 16 -1.82 -32.20 -22.85
N THR A 17 -2.31 -31.94 -21.64
CA THR A 17 -2.31 -32.95 -20.56
C THR A 17 -3.11 -34.19 -20.96
N LYS A 18 -4.34 -34.00 -21.49
CA LYS A 18 -5.17 -35.12 -22.01
C LYS A 18 -4.49 -35.87 -23.12
N ALA A 19 -3.74 -35.18 -24.01
CA ALA A 19 -2.99 -35.75 -25.09
C ALA A 19 -1.60 -36.32 -24.68
N LYS A 20 -1.22 -36.20 -23.41
CA LYS A 20 0.11 -36.55 -22.88
C LYS A 20 1.26 -35.91 -23.68
N ASN A 21 1.05 -34.70 -24.22
CA ASN A 21 2.07 -33.96 -24.93
C ASN A 21 2.88 -33.08 -23.97
N TRP A 22 3.76 -33.75 -23.24
CA TRP A 22 4.53 -33.13 -22.15
C TRP A 22 5.53 -32.09 -22.66
N ASP A 23 6.13 -32.29 -23.82
CA ASP A 23 7.06 -31.32 -24.43
C ASP A 23 6.38 -29.96 -24.68
N ARG A 24 5.15 -29.95 -25.21
CA ARG A 24 4.40 -28.70 -25.43
C ARG A 24 3.96 -28.05 -24.12
N ILE A 25 3.64 -28.84 -23.12
CA ILE A 25 3.31 -28.33 -21.80
C ILE A 25 4.53 -27.64 -21.17
N ALA A 26 5.69 -28.32 -21.19
CA ALA A 26 6.95 -27.76 -20.67
C ALA A 26 7.32 -26.47 -21.41
N ALA A 27 7.18 -26.40 -22.73
CA ALA A 27 7.40 -25.19 -23.52
C ALA A 27 6.49 -24.01 -23.08
N LEU A 28 5.22 -24.28 -22.77
CA LEU A 28 4.29 -23.25 -22.26
C LEU A 28 4.69 -22.76 -20.87
N TYR A 29 5.08 -23.66 -19.97
CA TYR A 29 5.53 -23.30 -18.63
C TYR A 29 6.91 -22.62 -18.61
N ALA A 30 7.78 -22.91 -19.58
CA ALA A 30 9.07 -22.22 -19.73
C ALA A 30 8.95 -20.81 -20.30
N GLY A 31 7.85 -20.51 -21.01
CA GLY A 31 7.63 -19.23 -21.66
C GLY A 31 7.30 -18.09 -20.70
N LYS A 32 7.19 -16.87 -21.26
CA LYS A 32 6.89 -15.62 -20.52
C LYS A 32 5.63 -15.69 -19.64
N ASN A 33 4.69 -16.57 -19.96
CA ASN A 33 3.45 -16.75 -19.21
C ASN A 33 3.50 -17.94 -18.23
N GLY A 34 4.62 -18.65 -18.14
CA GLY A 34 4.75 -19.87 -17.35
C GLY A 34 4.34 -19.67 -15.89
N ARG A 35 4.85 -18.62 -15.26
CA ARG A 35 4.46 -18.27 -13.89
C ARG A 35 2.95 -18.05 -13.74
N ARG A 36 2.33 -17.26 -14.62
CA ARG A 36 0.87 -17.02 -14.57
C ARG A 36 0.06 -18.28 -14.77
N LEU A 37 0.58 -19.23 -15.55
CA LEU A 37 -0.06 -20.54 -15.72
C LEU A 37 0.00 -21.36 -14.43
N ILE A 38 1.15 -21.35 -13.74
CA ILE A 38 1.31 -22.01 -12.44
C ILE A 38 0.37 -21.38 -11.41
N GLU A 39 0.33 -20.06 -11.33
CA GLU A 39 -0.53 -19.31 -10.40
C GLU A 39 -2.03 -19.61 -10.58
N ARG A 40 -2.47 -19.76 -11.84
CA ARG A 40 -3.89 -20.00 -12.15
C ARG A 40 -4.33 -21.45 -12.03
N ALA A 41 -3.41 -22.39 -12.12
CA ALA A 41 -3.72 -23.82 -12.10
C ALA A 41 -2.61 -24.63 -11.40
N PRO A 42 -2.30 -24.36 -10.13
CA PRO A 42 -1.18 -25.01 -9.42
C PRO A 42 -1.32 -26.52 -9.33
N GLY A 43 -2.54 -27.04 -9.14
CA GLY A 43 -2.80 -28.49 -9.10
C GLY A 43 -2.49 -29.20 -10.44
N ILE A 44 -2.73 -28.53 -11.58
CA ILE A 44 -2.33 -29.08 -12.88
C ILE A 44 -0.79 -29.11 -12.98
N PHE A 45 -0.12 -28.06 -12.51
CA PHE A 45 1.35 -28.02 -12.55
C PHE A 45 1.98 -29.14 -11.74
N GLN A 46 1.45 -29.43 -10.55
CA GLN A 46 1.96 -30.53 -9.70
C GLN A 46 1.89 -31.85 -10.45
N SER A 47 0.74 -32.17 -11.05
CA SER A 47 0.57 -33.38 -11.86
C SER A 47 1.49 -33.42 -13.09
N VAL A 48 1.74 -32.25 -13.70
CA VAL A 48 2.66 -32.10 -14.84
C VAL A 48 4.11 -32.35 -14.40
N ARG A 49 4.54 -31.78 -13.27
CA ARG A 49 5.88 -31.98 -12.69
C ARG A 49 6.21 -33.46 -12.52
N GLU A 50 5.31 -34.23 -11.93
CA GLU A 50 5.48 -35.67 -11.69
C GLU A 50 5.69 -36.48 -12.96
N ASN A 51 5.24 -35.99 -14.11
CA ASN A 51 5.28 -36.74 -15.38
C ASN A 51 6.36 -36.28 -16.37
N ILE A 52 6.97 -35.08 -16.18
CA ILE A 52 7.86 -34.47 -17.20
C ILE A 52 9.18 -33.93 -16.66
N GLU A 53 9.60 -34.36 -15.46
CA GLU A 53 10.78 -33.79 -14.79
C GLU A 53 12.04 -33.84 -15.65
N GLU A 54 12.34 -34.97 -16.27
CA GLU A 54 13.50 -35.17 -17.14
C GLU A 54 13.45 -34.23 -18.37
N VAL A 55 12.31 -34.15 -19.03
CA VAL A 55 12.09 -33.24 -20.19
C VAL A 55 12.24 -31.76 -19.79
N MET A 56 11.79 -31.41 -18.59
CA MET A 56 11.95 -30.05 -18.06
C MET A 56 13.42 -29.67 -17.89
N TRP A 57 14.22 -30.56 -17.33
CA TRP A 57 15.64 -30.31 -17.13
C TRP A 57 16.43 -30.31 -18.43
N GLU A 58 16.14 -31.20 -19.38
CA GLU A 58 16.87 -31.27 -20.64
C GLU A 58 16.62 -30.09 -21.56
N LYS A 59 15.34 -29.71 -21.77
CA LYS A 59 14.95 -28.71 -22.77
C LYS A 59 14.47 -27.39 -22.19
N TYR A 60 13.87 -27.41 -20.99
CA TYR A 60 13.13 -26.30 -20.43
C TYR A 60 13.42 -26.04 -18.95
N PRO A 61 14.69 -25.85 -18.57
CA PRO A 61 15.08 -25.70 -17.16
C PRO A 61 14.39 -24.48 -16.47
N THR A 62 13.98 -23.48 -17.24
CA THR A 62 13.25 -22.32 -16.72
C THR A 62 11.87 -22.65 -16.15
N VAL A 63 11.32 -23.84 -16.44
CA VAL A 63 10.06 -24.31 -15.82
C VAL A 63 10.22 -24.44 -14.32
N MET A 64 11.32 -25.05 -13.85
CA MET A 64 11.61 -25.23 -12.44
C MET A 64 11.88 -23.89 -11.73
N LEU A 65 12.53 -22.96 -12.43
CA LEU A 65 12.75 -21.61 -11.92
C LEU A 65 11.42 -20.83 -11.77
N ASN A 66 10.51 -20.94 -12.73
CA ASN A 66 9.17 -20.35 -12.63
C ASN A 66 8.37 -20.97 -11.46
N TYR A 67 8.52 -22.25 -11.21
CA TYR A 67 7.89 -22.94 -10.08
C TYR A 67 8.48 -22.48 -8.74
N LEU A 68 9.80 -22.46 -8.64
CA LEU A 68 10.49 -21.99 -7.43
C LEU A 68 10.11 -20.55 -7.09
N TYR A 69 10.04 -19.69 -8.09
CA TYR A 69 9.57 -18.33 -7.91
C TYR A 69 8.11 -18.27 -7.44
N TYR A 70 7.23 -19.08 -8.03
CA TYR A 70 5.85 -19.19 -7.56
C TYR A 70 5.78 -19.61 -6.09
N MET A 71 6.54 -20.62 -5.69
CA MET A 71 6.60 -21.08 -4.30
C MET A 71 7.13 -19.98 -3.37
N SER A 72 8.13 -19.21 -3.79
CA SER A 72 8.67 -18.09 -3.01
C SER A 72 7.65 -16.97 -2.74
N THR A 73 6.58 -16.89 -3.52
CA THR A 73 5.48 -15.93 -3.32
C THR A 73 4.31 -16.48 -2.50
N LYS A 74 4.25 -17.81 -2.27
CA LYS A 74 3.13 -18.48 -1.60
C LYS A 74 3.48 -19.03 -0.24
N GLU A 75 4.71 -19.49 -0.07
CA GLU A 75 5.16 -20.19 1.13
C GLU A 75 6.18 -19.36 1.92
N ASN A 76 6.39 -19.72 3.17
CA ASN A 76 7.45 -19.15 3.98
C ASN A 76 8.84 -19.57 3.46
N VAL A 77 9.84 -18.71 3.64
CA VAL A 77 11.21 -18.96 3.19
C VAL A 77 11.75 -20.32 3.65
N HIS A 78 11.49 -20.73 4.89
CA HIS A 78 11.91 -22.02 5.43
C HIS A 78 11.36 -23.22 4.64
N ASN A 79 10.17 -23.09 4.06
CA ASN A 79 9.57 -24.14 3.24
C ASN A 79 10.12 -24.15 1.81
N VAL A 80 10.65 -23.03 1.34
CA VAL A 80 11.12 -22.87 -0.05
C VAL A 80 12.63 -23.09 -0.18
N MET A 81 13.41 -22.80 0.87
CA MET A 81 14.86 -22.98 0.83
C MET A 81 15.31 -24.41 0.49
N PRO A 82 14.71 -25.48 1.05
CA PRO A 82 15.07 -26.85 0.64
C PRO A 82 14.84 -27.10 -0.86
N LEU A 83 13.76 -26.61 -1.42
CA LEU A 83 13.49 -26.70 -2.86
C LEU A 83 14.51 -25.89 -3.69
N TYR A 84 14.92 -24.71 -3.19
CA TYR A 84 15.98 -23.92 -3.82
C TYR A 84 17.31 -24.69 -3.84
N GLU A 85 17.69 -25.32 -2.73
CA GLU A 85 18.92 -26.12 -2.60
C GLU A 85 18.88 -27.36 -3.47
N GLU A 86 17.74 -28.05 -3.57
CA GLU A 86 17.52 -29.17 -4.47
C GLU A 86 17.76 -28.73 -5.92
N ILE A 87 17.08 -27.68 -6.39
CA ILE A 87 17.17 -27.23 -7.78
C ILE A 87 18.59 -26.74 -8.13
N ILE A 88 19.26 -25.99 -7.25
CA ILE A 88 20.63 -25.54 -7.53
C ILE A 88 21.62 -26.72 -7.57
N ASN A 89 21.42 -27.73 -6.72
CA ASN A 89 22.21 -28.95 -6.75
C ASN A 89 22.00 -29.71 -8.06
N ASP A 90 20.77 -29.84 -8.52
CA ASP A 90 20.44 -30.47 -9.80
C ASP A 90 21.11 -29.72 -10.97
N ILE A 91 21.05 -28.40 -11.00
CA ILE A 91 21.73 -27.59 -12.02
C ILE A 91 23.24 -27.83 -11.99
N ASN A 92 23.87 -27.84 -10.82
CA ASN A 92 25.32 -28.00 -10.68
C ASN A 92 25.82 -29.39 -11.08
N ASN A 93 25.00 -30.41 -10.92
CA ASN A 93 25.35 -31.81 -11.27
C ASN A 93 24.93 -32.17 -12.71
N HIS A 94 24.11 -31.36 -13.36
CA HIS A 94 23.62 -31.67 -14.70
C HIS A 94 24.70 -31.43 -15.77
N PRO A 95 24.99 -32.39 -16.67
CA PRO A 95 26.08 -32.31 -17.65
C PRO A 95 26.01 -31.06 -18.53
N ILE A 96 24.80 -30.60 -18.88
CA ILE A 96 24.56 -29.45 -19.79
C ILE A 96 24.43 -28.14 -19.04
N TRP A 97 23.86 -28.13 -17.82
CA TRP A 97 23.45 -26.91 -17.13
C TRP A 97 24.44 -26.38 -16.10
N LYS A 98 25.37 -27.18 -15.62
CA LYS A 98 26.37 -26.83 -14.59
C LYS A 98 27.19 -25.56 -14.94
N ASP A 99 27.45 -25.32 -16.23
CA ASP A 99 28.20 -24.16 -16.71
C ASP A 99 27.31 -23.06 -17.28
N ASN A 100 25.97 -23.20 -17.14
CA ASN A 100 25.03 -22.24 -17.68
C ASN A 100 24.91 -21.02 -16.77
N LYS A 101 25.72 -20.01 -17.06
CA LYS A 101 25.73 -18.74 -16.32
C LYS A 101 24.36 -18.06 -16.25
N PHE A 102 23.54 -18.22 -17.30
CA PHE A 102 22.20 -17.63 -17.33
C PHE A 102 21.29 -18.26 -16.27
N LEU A 103 21.24 -19.59 -16.17
CA LEU A 103 20.46 -20.26 -15.12
C LEU A 103 20.94 -19.88 -13.71
N MET A 104 22.25 -19.82 -13.51
CA MET A 104 22.82 -19.40 -12.22
C MET A 104 22.43 -17.98 -11.88
N GLY A 105 22.41 -17.08 -12.86
CA GLY A 105 21.94 -15.70 -12.64
C GLY A 105 20.47 -15.62 -12.25
N GLU A 106 19.58 -16.37 -12.90
CA GLU A 106 18.15 -16.45 -12.53
C GLU A 106 17.97 -17.01 -11.11
N MET A 107 18.75 -18.06 -10.73
CA MET A 107 18.76 -18.60 -9.37
C MET A 107 19.20 -17.57 -8.34
N MET A 108 20.21 -16.74 -8.66
CA MET A 108 20.65 -15.66 -7.75
C MET A 108 19.60 -14.58 -7.56
N ILE A 109 18.78 -14.26 -8.58
CA ILE A 109 17.64 -13.35 -8.41
C ILE A 109 16.62 -13.94 -7.44
N ILE A 110 16.28 -15.23 -7.58
CA ILE A 110 15.36 -15.92 -6.67
C ILE A 110 15.94 -15.93 -5.25
N LEU A 111 17.24 -16.21 -5.10
CA LEU A 111 17.91 -16.18 -3.80
C LEU A 111 17.81 -14.80 -3.15
N SER A 112 17.99 -13.72 -3.92
CA SER A 112 17.84 -12.36 -3.38
C SER A 112 16.43 -12.11 -2.84
N ILE A 113 15.40 -12.69 -3.47
CA ILE A 113 14.02 -12.60 -3.01
C ILE A 113 13.80 -13.43 -1.73
N LEU A 114 14.38 -14.63 -1.66
CA LEU A 114 14.30 -15.50 -0.47
C LEU A 114 15.02 -14.90 0.74
N GLN A 115 16.01 -14.05 0.50
CA GLN A 115 16.78 -13.35 1.53
C GLN A 115 16.16 -12.02 1.97
N PHE A 116 14.87 -11.79 1.71
CA PHE A 116 14.20 -10.50 1.86
C PHE A 116 14.34 -9.82 3.24
N ASN A 117 14.69 -10.55 4.29
CA ASN A 117 14.93 -9.98 5.62
C ASN A 117 16.35 -9.42 5.81
N ASN A 118 17.22 -9.60 4.83
CA ASN A 118 18.61 -9.17 4.90
C ASN A 118 19.04 -8.46 3.61
N LEU A 119 18.91 -7.14 3.62
CA LEU A 119 19.16 -6.29 2.46
C LEU A 119 20.61 -6.41 1.95
N GLU A 120 21.57 -6.59 2.83
CA GLU A 120 22.97 -6.81 2.46
C GLU A 120 23.14 -8.10 1.64
N LYS A 121 22.58 -9.22 2.12
CA LYS A 121 22.60 -10.50 1.36
C LYS A 121 21.85 -10.38 0.04
N MET A 122 20.71 -9.68 0.03
CA MET A 122 19.96 -9.41 -1.20
C MET A 122 20.83 -8.67 -2.23
N ASN A 123 21.53 -7.62 -1.82
CA ASN A 123 22.43 -6.87 -2.68
C ASN A 123 23.62 -7.72 -3.17
N GLN A 124 24.24 -8.51 -2.29
CA GLN A 124 25.30 -9.44 -2.66
C GLN A 124 24.86 -10.44 -3.73
N SER A 125 23.62 -10.97 -3.60
CA SER A 125 23.05 -11.85 -4.61
C SER A 125 22.88 -11.16 -5.96
N LEU A 126 22.41 -9.91 -5.99
CA LEU A 126 22.25 -9.15 -7.25
C LEU A 126 23.61 -8.76 -7.89
N ILE A 127 24.65 -8.54 -7.10
CA ILE A 127 26.02 -8.34 -7.64
C ILE A 127 26.44 -9.61 -8.42
N LYS A 128 26.25 -10.80 -7.85
CA LYS A 128 26.52 -12.07 -8.54
C LYS A 128 25.69 -12.26 -9.81
N VAL A 129 24.43 -11.84 -9.81
CA VAL A 129 23.59 -11.86 -11.03
C VAL A 129 24.28 -11.10 -12.17
N ARG A 130 24.86 -9.94 -11.89
CA ARG A 130 25.56 -9.13 -12.89
C ARG A 130 26.81 -9.83 -13.44
N GLU A 131 27.56 -10.54 -12.58
CA GLU A 131 28.71 -11.34 -13.00
C GLU A 131 28.29 -12.48 -13.96
N TYR A 132 27.13 -13.10 -13.70
CA TYR A 132 26.59 -14.16 -14.56
C TYR A 132 25.97 -13.63 -15.87
N PHE A 133 25.22 -12.54 -15.80
CA PHE A 133 24.46 -12.04 -16.94
C PHE A 133 25.30 -11.14 -17.89
N GLY A 134 26.31 -10.43 -17.36
CA GLY A 134 26.94 -9.35 -18.11
C GLY A 134 25.90 -8.28 -18.48
N GLU A 135 25.74 -8.02 -19.77
CA GLU A 135 24.74 -7.07 -20.31
C GLU A 135 23.34 -7.68 -20.55
N ARG A 136 23.16 -8.98 -20.28
CA ARG A 136 21.88 -9.63 -20.47
C ARG A 136 20.93 -9.28 -19.31
N THR A 137 19.63 -9.48 -19.56
CA THR A 137 18.59 -9.28 -18.57
C THR A 137 17.83 -10.57 -18.30
N SER A 138 17.17 -10.64 -17.14
CA SER A 138 16.34 -11.78 -16.76
C SER A 138 15.21 -12.01 -17.75
N VAL A 139 14.95 -13.28 -18.06
CA VAL A 139 13.78 -13.72 -18.84
C VAL A 139 12.59 -13.97 -17.92
N ILE A 140 12.84 -14.41 -16.68
CA ILE A 140 11.79 -14.75 -15.70
C ILE A 140 11.20 -13.48 -15.07
N PHE A 141 12.04 -12.50 -14.74
CA PHE A 141 11.66 -11.32 -13.98
C PHE A 141 11.40 -10.07 -14.83
N GLY A 142 11.55 -10.14 -16.14
CA GLY A 142 11.19 -9.03 -17.05
C GLY A 142 9.71 -8.67 -16.91
N ASN A 143 9.40 -7.39 -16.59
CA ASN A 143 8.05 -6.89 -16.34
C ASN A 143 7.31 -7.62 -15.19
N SER A 144 8.01 -8.05 -14.16
CA SER A 144 7.38 -8.76 -13.06
C SER A 144 6.51 -7.81 -12.22
N LEU A 145 5.28 -8.26 -11.93
CA LEU A 145 4.36 -7.60 -10.98
C LEU A 145 4.76 -7.92 -9.53
N LEU A 146 6.05 -8.08 -9.23
CA LEU A 146 6.49 -8.43 -7.89
C LEU A 146 6.11 -7.32 -6.91
N THR A 147 5.25 -7.64 -5.98
CA THR A 147 5.01 -6.85 -4.78
C THR A 147 5.53 -7.64 -3.58
N TYR A 148 5.99 -6.93 -2.55
CA TYR A 148 6.34 -7.56 -1.29
C TYR A 148 5.14 -7.69 -0.35
N GLY A 149 3.94 -7.37 -0.81
CA GLY A 149 2.72 -7.41 0.00
C GLY A 149 2.73 -6.36 1.11
N THR A 150 3.35 -5.21 0.84
CA THR A 150 3.39 -4.07 1.76
C THR A 150 3.36 -2.78 0.98
N THR A 151 2.77 -1.77 1.59
CA THR A 151 2.63 -0.43 1.04
C THR A 151 3.85 0.46 1.31
N CYS A 152 4.72 0.06 2.25
CA CYS A 152 5.95 0.75 2.62
C CYS A 152 7.07 -0.28 2.79
N MET A 153 8.08 -0.21 1.94
CA MET A 153 9.18 -1.17 1.89
C MET A 153 10.19 -0.97 3.02
N THR A 154 10.52 0.27 3.31
CA THR A 154 11.50 0.62 4.36
C THR A 154 11.11 0.03 5.71
N THR A 155 9.81 -0.09 6.01
CA THR A 155 9.37 -0.72 7.26
C THR A 155 9.75 -2.19 7.40
N LEU A 156 10.09 -2.88 6.30
CA LEU A 156 10.56 -4.27 6.30
C LEU A 156 12.06 -4.40 6.55
N TYR A 157 12.84 -3.39 6.19
CA TYR A 157 14.29 -3.46 6.25
C TYR A 157 14.87 -2.65 7.39
N TYR A 158 14.12 -1.70 7.92
CA TYR A 158 14.52 -0.91 9.08
C TYR A 158 14.49 -1.77 10.36
N ASN A 159 15.61 -2.42 10.65
CA ASN A 159 15.74 -3.45 11.69
C ASN A 159 16.66 -3.03 12.84
N LYS A 160 17.26 -1.84 12.79
CA LYS A 160 18.12 -1.31 13.83
C LYS A 160 17.99 0.22 13.90
N SER A 161 17.68 0.76 15.08
CA SER A 161 17.65 2.20 15.35
C SER A 161 19.01 2.83 15.08
N GLY A 162 19.05 4.06 14.60
CA GLY A 162 20.24 4.80 14.20
C GLY A 162 20.75 4.46 12.78
N ARG A 163 20.04 3.59 12.03
CA ARG A 163 20.50 3.16 10.69
C ARG A 163 19.49 3.42 9.56
N LEU A 164 18.44 4.19 9.80
CA LEU A 164 17.40 4.41 8.79
C LEU A 164 17.97 4.95 7.47
N LYS A 165 18.81 5.98 7.55
CA LYS A 165 19.42 6.59 6.35
C LYS A 165 20.29 5.61 5.57
N GLU A 166 21.08 4.79 6.28
CA GLU A 166 21.94 3.78 5.65
C GLU A 166 21.09 2.73 4.93
N ILE A 167 20.00 2.29 5.56
CA ILE A 167 19.07 1.31 4.97
C ILE A 167 18.41 1.88 3.72
N ILE A 168 17.99 3.13 3.72
CA ILE A 168 17.45 3.81 2.53
C ILE A 168 18.45 3.78 1.38
N GLU A 169 19.71 4.09 1.61
CA GLU A 169 20.72 4.04 0.54
C GLU A 169 20.94 2.61 0.02
N GLN A 170 20.94 1.59 0.91
CA GLN A 170 21.02 0.19 0.50
C GLN A 170 19.79 -0.26 -0.32
N GLU A 171 18.60 0.21 0.04
CA GLU A 171 17.36 -0.05 -0.72
C GLU A 171 17.43 0.59 -2.12
N LYS A 172 17.94 1.82 -2.22
CA LYS A 172 18.15 2.51 -3.50
C LYS A 172 19.14 1.77 -4.39
N GLU A 173 20.23 1.27 -3.83
CA GLU A 173 21.20 0.43 -4.55
C GLU A 173 20.55 -0.85 -5.06
N TYR A 174 19.79 -1.53 -4.20
CA TYR A 174 19.02 -2.72 -4.59
C TYR A 174 18.04 -2.43 -5.72
N ALA A 175 17.26 -1.34 -5.63
CA ALA A 175 16.30 -0.96 -6.65
C ALA A 175 16.97 -0.70 -8.00
N LYS A 176 18.08 0.05 -8.01
CA LYS A 176 18.86 0.32 -9.24
C LYS A 176 19.44 -0.95 -9.84
N ALA A 177 20.00 -1.84 -9.02
CA ALA A 177 20.55 -3.12 -9.49
C ALA A 177 19.44 -3.99 -10.07
N TYR A 178 18.32 -4.14 -9.37
CA TYR A 178 17.17 -4.91 -9.79
C TYR A 178 16.56 -4.38 -11.11
N MET A 179 16.41 -3.06 -11.23
CA MET A 179 15.89 -2.42 -12.44
C MET A 179 16.74 -2.74 -13.68
N ARG A 180 18.07 -2.71 -13.56
CA ARG A 180 18.98 -3.06 -14.66
C ARG A 180 18.87 -4.50 -15.10
N ILE A 181 18.70 -5.42 -14.14
CA ILE A 181 18.59 -6.86 -14.37
C ILE A 181 17.23 -7.23 -15.00
N THR A 182 16.17 -6.47 -14.71
CA THR A 182 14.79 -6.82 -15.03
C THR A 182 14.15 -5.98 -16.10
N GLN A 183 14.91 -5.40 -17.02
CA GLN A 183 14.40 -4.58 -18.14
C GLN A 183 13.55 -3.37 -17.71
N GLY A 184 13.92 -2.72 -16.63
CA GLY A 184 13.24 -1.52 -16.16
C GLY A 184 12.02 -1.79 -15.26
N SER A 185 11.84 -3.01 -14.72
CA SER A 185 10.92 -3.21 -13.60
C SER A 185 11.33 -2.33 -12.44
N ARG A 186 10.34 -1.71 -11.78
CA ARG A 186 10.53 -0.84 -10.60
C ARG A 186 11.27 0.48 -10.86
N VAL A 187 11.11 1.06 -12.05
CA VAL A 187 11.61 2.42 -12.31
C VAL A 187 10.96 3.40 -11.32
N GLY A 188 11.81 4.25 -10.70
CA GLY A 188 11.38 5.24 -9.72
C GLY A 188 11.28 4.72 -8.28
N TRP A 189 11.61 3.45 -8.02
CA TRP A 189 11.64 2.94 -6.65
C TRP A 189 12.75 3.55 -5.80
N ASP A 190 13.89 3.83 -6.40
CA ASP A 190 14.98 4.54 -5.74
C ASP A 190 14.56 5.94 -5.28
N GLU A 191 13.83 6.69 -6.12
CA GLU A 191 13.24 7.98 -5.75
C GLU A 191 12.11 7.83 -4.72
N PHE A 192 11.35 6.72 -4.79
CA PHE A 192 10.27 6.44 -3.84
C PHE A 192 10.79 6.14 -2.42
N PHE A 193 11.96 5.53 -2.28
CA PHE A 193 12.59 5.35 -0.96
C PHE A 193 12.95 6.69 -0.31
N ASP A 194 13.35 7.69 -1.09
CA ASP A 194 13.53 9.05 -0.56
C ASP A 194 12.17 9.65 -0.07
N ALA A 195 11.06 9.33 -0.74
CA ALA A 195 9.73 9.71 -0.26
C ALA A 195 9.33 8.98 1.03
N GLU A 196 9.65 7.69 1.16
CA GLU A 196 9.44 6.92 2.40
C GLU A 196 10.26 7.50 3.56
N TYR A 197 11.53 7.82 3.34
CA TYR A 197 12.37 8.47 4.33
C TYR A 197 11.77 9.82 4.78
N ALA A 198 11.42 10.67 3.82
CA ALA A 198 10.82 11.98 4.10
C ALA A 198 9.52 11.84 4.91
N MET A 199 8.66 10.87 4.58
CA MET A 199 7.44 10.58 5.34
C MET A 199 7.76 10.13 6.77
N ILE A 200 8.67 9.17 6.95
CA ILE A 200 9.01 8.62 8.26
C ILE A 200 9.56 9.71 9.19
N THR A 201 10.34 10.63 8.64
CA THR A 201 11.01 11.73 9.38
C THR A 201 10.19 13.03 9.42
N GLY A 202 8.97 13.05 8.82
CA GLY A 202 8.02 14.15 8.92
C GLY A 202 8.18 15.27 7.90
N ASP A 203 9.01 15.12 6.87
CA ASP A 203 9.04 16.04 5.73
C ASP A 203 7.93 15.68 4.73
N ILE A 204 6.69 16.02 5.13
CA ILE A 204 5.48 15.66 4.39
C ILE A 204 5.44 16.30 3.00
N ASP A 205 6.00 17.50 2.84
CA ASP A 205 6.01 18.23 1.56
C ASP A 205 6.92 17.50 0.55
N THR A 206 8.10 17.07 0.97
CA THR A 206 9.00 16.28 0.12
C THR A 206 8.41 14.91 -0.18
N ALA A 207 7.83 14.21 0.81
CA ALA A 207 7.18 12.93 0.60
C ALA A 207 6.06 13.02 -0.44
N TYR A 208 5.19 14.02 -0.34
CA TYR A 208 4.10 14.25 -1.28
C TYR A 208 4.60 14.54 -2.71
N ARG A 209 5.58 15.44 -2.84
CA ARG A 209 6.16 15.84 -4.12
C ARG A 209 6.81 14.66 -4.84
N LEU A 210 7.66 13.91 -4.13
CA LEU A 210 8.36 12.74 -4.68
C LEU A 210 7.38 11.62 -5.06
N ALA A 211 6.41 11.30 -4.20
CA ALA A 211 5.40 10.29 -4.49
C ALA A 211 4.58 10.65 -5.75
N LYS A 212 4.22 11.91 -5.95
CA LYS A 212 3.54 12.37 -7.18
C LYS A 212 4.43 12.26 -8.40
N GLN A 213 5.70 12.59 -8.30
CA GLN A 213 6.67 12.47 -9.39
C GLN A 213 6.80 11.01 -9.83
N VAL A 214 7.00 10.08 -8.89
CA VAL A 214 7.12 8.64 -9.15
C VAL A 214 5.80 8.08 -9.71
N LEU A 215 4.65 8.52 -9.20
CA LEU A 215 3.34 8.13 -9.73
C LEU A 215 3.22 8.47 -11.22
N LEU A 216 3.53 9.70 -11.62
CA LEU A 216 3.46 10.13 -13.01
C LEU A 216 4.38 9.32 -13.93
N GLN A 217 5.58 8.97 -13.47
CA GLN A 217 6.51 8.13 -14.23
C GLN A 217 5.97 6.70 -14.47
N ASN A 218 5.15 6.19 -13.55
CA ASN A 218 4.76 4.78 -13.53
C ASN A 218 3.36 4.48 -14.08
N ILE A 219 2.47 5.46 -14.18
CA ILE A 219 1.13 5.29 -14.78
C ILE A 219 1.26 4.76 -16.22
N LEU A 220 2.09 5.37 -17.05
CA LEU A 220 2.30 4.96 -18.45
C LEU A 220 3.03 3.61 -18.60
N ARG A 221 3.72 3.16 -17.55
CA ARG A 221 4.47 1.90 -17.53
C ARG A 221 3.68 0.76 -16.92
N ASN A 222 2.47 1.00 -16.43
CA ASN A 222 1.60 0.02 -15.78
C ASN A 222 2.29 -0.72 -14.61
N GLN A 223 3.16 -0.05 -13.86
CA GLN A 223 3.83 -0.63 -12.69
C GLN A 223 2.93 -0.51 -11.45
N THR A 224 1.89 -1.31 -11.41
CA THR A 224 0.78 -1.23 -10.46
C THR A 224 1.23 -1.27 -9.00
N CYS A 225 2.23 -2.08 -8.65
CA CYS A 225 2.73 -2.14 -7.26
C CYS A 225 3.29 -0.79 -6.77
N ILE A 226 4.05 -0.09 -7.62
CA ILE A 226 4.59 1.24 -7.28
C ILE A 226 3.47 2.28 -7.23
N ILE A 227 2.52 2.20 -8.16
CA ILE A 227 1.35 3.08 -8.21
C ILE A 227 0.56 2.98 -6.90
N ILE A 228 0.29 1.77 -6.39
CA ILE A 228 -0.40 1.55 -5.11
C ILE A 228 0.37 2.19 -3.95
N SER A 229 1.70 2.00 -3.89
CA SER A 229 2.54 2.61 -2.85
C SER A 229 2.56 4.14 -2.94
N CYS A 230 2.59 4.71 -4.15
CA CYS A 230 2.49 6.15 -4.35
C CYS A 230 1.15 6.71 -3.86
N TYR A 231 0.03 6.02 -4.16
CA TYR A 231 -1.28 6.43 -3.63
C TYR A 231 -1.35 6.34 -2.11
N TYR A 232 -0.77 5.31 -1.50
CA TYR A 232 -0.67 5.24 -0.04
C TYR A 232 -0.02 6.49 0.56
N MET A 233 1.15 6.86 0.02
CA MET A 233 1.88 8.04 0.46
C MET A 233 1.09 9.33 0.23
N ILE A 234 0.55 9.52 -0.97
CA ILE A 234 -0.21 10.71 -1.35
C ILE A 234 -1.46 10.87 -0.48
N LEU A 235 -2.22 9.80 -0.26
CA LEU A 235 -3.44 9.84 0.54
C LEU A 235 -3.16 10.19 2.01
N LYS A 236 -2.08 9.67 2.59
CA LYS A 236 -1.61 10.05 3.93
C LYS A 236 -1.27 11.55 4.02
N CYS A 237 -0.55 12.08 3.02
CA CYS A 237 -0.25 13.51 2.95
C CYS A 237 -1.53 14.35 2.83
N LEU A 238 -2.51 13.91 2.03
CA LEU A 238 -3.78 14.61 1.85
C LEU A 238 -4.61 14.65 3.13
N ILE A 239 -4.56 13.60 3.97
CA ILE A 239 -5.13 13.63 5.33
C ILE A 239 -4.43 14.70 6.16
N TYR A 240 -3.09 14.72 6.19
CA TYR A 240 -2.31 15.69 6.94
C TYR A 240 -2.61 17.15 6.53
N TYR A 241 -2.86 17.39 5.22
CA TYR A 241 -3.22 18.71 4.69
C TYR A 241 -4.72 19.06 4.82
N GLY A 242 -5.56 18.10 5.18
CA GLY A 242 -7.01 18.28 5.22
C GLY A 242 -7.65 18.46 3.84
N LYS A 243 -7.04 17.94 2.79
CA LYS A 243 -7.48 18.09 1.40
C LYS A 243 -8.47 17.02 1.00
N LYS A 244 -9.70 17.16 1.45
CA LYS A 244 -10.80 16.19 1.36
C LYS A 244 -11.14 15.82 -0.09
N GLU A 245 -11.33 16.80 -0.97
CA GLU A 245 -11.71 16.58 -2.37
C GLU A 245 -10.60 15.79 -3.12
N GLU A 246 -9.36 16.27 -3.04
CA GLU A 246 -8.20 15.60 -3.69
C GLU A 246 -8.01 14.17 -3.15
N PHE A 247 -8.32 13.91 -1.88
CA PHE A 247 -8.26 12.59 -1.27
C PHE A 247 -9.26 11.63 -1.92
N TYR A 248 -10.53 12.01 -2.03
CA TYR A 248 -11.54 11.13 -2.64
C TYR A 248 -11.31 10.93 -4.14
N GLU A 249 -10.83 11.93 -4.86
CA GLU A 249 -10.37 11.76 -6.24
C GLU A 249 -9.21 10.75 -6.33
N GLY A 250 -8.28 10.80 -5.38
CA GLY A 250 -7.17 9.85 -5.31
C GLY A 250 -7.65 8.42 -5.07
N ILE A 251 -8.61 8.22 -4.18
CA ILE A 251 -9.26 6.91 -3.93
C ILE A 251 -9.95 6.40 -5.20
N GLU A 252 -10.70 7.24 -5.90
CA GLU A 252 -11.40 6.86 -7.13
C GLU A 252 -10.42 6.41 -8.21
N LYS A 253 -9.35 7.16 -8.44
CA LYS A 253 -8.27 6.80 -9.38
C LYS A 253 -7.58 5.49 -8.98
N LEU A 254 -7.32 5.26 -7.69
CA LEU A 254 -6.77 3.98 -7.22
C LEU A 254 -7.74 2.83 -7.53
N ASN A 255 -9.04 3.00 -7.29
CA ASN A 255 -10.06 2.01 -7.61
C ASN A 255 -10.14 1.71 -9.12
N GLU A 256 -10.07 2.73 -9.96
CA GLU A 256 -10.05 2.55 -11.42
C GLU A 256 -8.83 1.74 -11.86
N LEU A 257 -7.64 2.07 -11.38
CA LEU A 257 -6.39 1.40 -11.72
C LEU A 257 -6.32 -0.05 -11.21
N THR A 258 -7.04 -0.36 -10.14
CA THR A 258 -7.04 -1.70 -9.52
C THR A 258 -8.21 -2.59 -9.96
N ARG A 259 -9.21 -2.04 -10.63
CA ARG A 259 -10.47 -2.73 -11.03
C ARG A 259 -10.22 -4.02 -11.81
N ASP A 260 -9.27 -4.02 -12.73
CA ASP A 260 -8.97 -5.14 -13.62
C ASP A 260 -7.81 -6.03 -13.13
N ILE A 261 -7.32 -5.78 -11.93
CA ILE A 261 -6.24 -6.57 -11.34
C ILE A 261 -6.77 -7.94 -10.94
N THR A 262 -6.07 -8.97 -11.40
CA THR A 262 -6.36 -10.37 -11.04
C THR A 262 -5.30 -10.99 -10.12
N TYR A 263 -4.23 -10.27 -9.83
CA TYR A 263 -3.15 -10.75 -8.97
C TYR A 263 -3.46 -10.51 -7.48
N PRO A 264 -3.69 -11.57 -6.69
CA PRO A 264 -4.26 -11.44 -5.35
C PRO A 264 -3.46 -10.52 -4.41
N LEU A 265 -2.12 -10.54 -4.47
CA LEU A 265 -1.31 -9.70 -3.60
C LEU A 265 -1.48 -8.20 -3.88
N LEU A 266 -1.66 -7.80 -5.14
CA LEU A 266 -1.91 -6.39 -5.48
C LEU A 266 -3.31 -5.94 -5.05
N ILE A 267 -4.29 -6.85 -5.08
CA ILE A 267 -5.64 -6.57 -4.55
C ILE A 267 -5.53 -6.31 -3.04
N ILE A 268 -4.84 -7.19 -2.32
CA ILE A 268 -4.62 -7.04 -0.87
C ILE A 268 -3.87 -5.74 -0.56
N ASP A 269 -2.83 -5.40 -1.33
CA ASP A 269 -2.09 -4.15 -1.13
C ASP A 269 -3.00 -2.92 -1.32
N ALA A 270 -3.84 -2.91 -2.35
CA ALA A 270 -4.78 -1.81 -2.58
C ALA A 270 -5.84 -1.70 -1.47
N GLU A 271 -6.36 -2.83 -0.98
CA GLU A 271 -7.29 -2.87 0.15
C GLU A 271 -6.64 -2.43 1.46
N LEU A 272 -5.37 -2.77 1.70
CA LEU A 272 -4.60 -2.28 2.85
C LEU A 272 -4.39 -0.76 2.80
N VAL A 273 -4.08 -0.20 1.62
CA VAL A 273 -3.98 1.25 1.43
C VAL A 273 -5.28 1.94 1.80
N GLN A 274 -6.38 1.50 1.21
CA GLN A 274 -7.70 2.10 1.45
C GLN A 274 -8.13 1.89 2.90
N GLY A 275 -7.96 0.68 3.42
CA GLY A 275 -8.30 0.35 4.80
C GLY A 275 -7.57 1.22 5.81
N TYR A 276 -6.26 1.44 5.63
CA TYR A 276 -5.49 2.28 6.52
C TYR A 276 -5.98 3.73 6.54
N VAL A 277 -6.13 4.34 5.36
CA VAL A 277 -6.53 5.75 5.28
C VAL A 277 -7.97 5.96 5.74
N TYR A 278 -8.88 5.01 5.50
CA TYR A 278 -10.23 5.06 6.05
C TYR A 278 -10.25 4.84 7.57
N ALA A 279 -9.39 3.96 8.12
CA ALA A 279 -9.25 3.80 9.56
C ALA A 279 -8.75 5.08 10.24
N CYS A 280 -7.80 5.80 9.61
CA CYS A 280 -7.35 7.12 10.11
C CYS A 280 -8.47 8.15 10.18
N LEU A 281 -9.47 8.06 9.29
CA LEU A 281 -10.63 8.95 9.24
C LEU A 281 -11.85 8.43 10.02
N GLY A 282 -11.76 7.25 10.64
CA GLY A 282 -12.88 6.60 11.33
C GLY A 282 -14.00 6.11 10.41
N GLN A 283 -13.74 5.95 9.10
CA GLN A 283 -14.73 5.56 8.07
C GLN A 283 -14.71 4.04 7.85
N GLN A 284 -14.95 3.26 8.91
CA GLN A 284 -14.89 1.80 8.89
C GLN A 284 -15.77 1.17 7.80
N GLU A 285 -16.94 1.73 7.53
CA GLU A 285 -17.91 1.22 6.57
C GLU A 285 -17.41 1.19 5.13
N LYS A 286 -16.33 1.92 4.83
CA LYS A 286 -15.68 1.96 3.52
C LYS A 286 -14.52 0.99 3.36
N MET A 287 -14.15 0.30 4.43
CA MET A 287 -13.07 -0.70 4.42
C MET A 287 -13.60 -2.04 3.90
N SER A 288 -12.72 -2.88 3.35
CA SER A 288 -13.08 -4.28 3.01
C SER A 288 -13.46 -5.09 4.25
N ASP A 289 -14.40 -6.05 4.09
CA ASP A 289 -14.96 -6.85 5.21
C ASP A 289 -13.89 -7.55 6.06
N TRP A 290 -12.87 -8.12 5.42
CA TRP A 290 -11.81 -8.82 6.13
C TRP A 290 -10.97 -7.89 7.01
N LEU A 291 -10.75 -6.62 6.59
CA LEU A 291 -10.08 -5.60 7.40
C LEU A 291 -10.98 -5.09 8.53
N GLN A 292 -12.28 -4.90 8.28
CA GLN A 292 -13.23 -4.48 9.32
C GLN A 292 -13.29 -5.48 10.47
N ASN A 293 -13.18 -6.79 10.17
CA ASN A 293 -13.33 -7.89 11.10
C ASN A 293 -12.02 -8.59 11.47
N PHE A 294 -10.87 -8.03 11.07
CA PHE A 294 -9.54 -8.56 11.34
C PHE A 294 -9.36 -10.04 10.93
N ARG A 295 -9.96 -10.43 9.81
CA ARG A 295 -9.87 -11.80 9.28
C ARG A 295 -8.56 -11.98 8.49
N LEU A 296 -7.44 -11.98 9.22
CA LEU A 296 -6.10 -12.07 8.62
C LEU A 296 -5.81 -13.42 7.93
N GLU A 297 -6.61 -14.46 8.20
CA GLU A 297 -6.55 -15.72 7.46
C GLU A 297 -6.85 -15.55 5.96
N ASN A 298 -7.55 -14.50 5.58
CA ASN A 298 -7.80 -14.14 4.19
C ASN A 298 -6.64 -13.35 3.54
N CYS A 299 -5.73 -12.81 4.36
CA CYS A 299 -4.45 -12.33 3.88
C CYS A 299 -3.59 -13.53 3.45
N SER A 300 -2.82 -13.36 2.38
CA SER A 300 -1.79 -14.35 2.06
C SER A 300 -0.99 -14.65 3.34
N LYS A 301 -0.52 -15.89 3.53
CA LYS A 301 0.30 -16.33 4.67
C LYS A 301 1.61 -15.51 4.84
N GLN A 302 1.79 -14.47 4.03
CA GLN A 302 2.92 -13.57 4.11
C GLN A 302 2.72 -12.57 5.25
N ILE A 303 3.54 -12.72 6.28
CA ILE A 303 3.54 -11.90 7.50
C ILE A 303 3.63 -10.38 7.26
N ARG A 304 4.11 -9.97 6.10
CA ARG A 304 4.23 -8.56 5.68
C ARG A 304 2.88 -7.87 5.67
N ASN A 305 1.89 -8.55 5.10
CA ASN A 305 0.51 -8.05 5.05
C ASN A 305 -0.11 -8.02 6.45
N ILE A 306 0.27 -8.97 7.32
CA ILE A 306 -0.21 -9.04 8.70
C ILE A 306 0.17 -7.77 9.46
N ARG A 307 1.41 -7.28 9.34
CA ARG A 307 1.84 -6.05 10.03
C ARG A 307 1.11 -4.80 9.53
N SER A 308 0.97 -4.65 8.23
CA SER A 308 0.17 -3.57 7.65
C SER A 308 -1.31 -3.67 8.08
N GLY A 309 -1.85 -4.89 8.13
CA GLY A 309 -3.17 -5.16 8.68
C GLY A 309 -3.28 -4.81 10.17
N CYS A 310 -2.28 -5.15 10.99
CA CYS A 310 -2.21 -4.76 12.40
C CYS A 310 -2.18 -3.24 12.58
N MET A 311 -1.40 -2.52 11.77
CA MET A 311 -1.39 -1.05 11.79
C MET A 311 -2.78 -0.48 11.47
N THR A 312 -3.42 -0.99 10.43
CA THR A 312 -4.78 -0.59 10.03
C THR A 312 -5.79 -0.87 11.12
N TYR A 313 -5.77 -2.09 11.69
CA TYR A 313 -6.72 -2.48 12.72
C TYR A 313 -6.48 -1.76 14.05
N GLY A 314 -5.21 -1.49 14.39
CA GLY A 314 -4.88 -0.66 15.55
C GLY A 314 -5.48 0.75 15.47
N LYS A 315 -5.38 1.40 14.29
CA LYS A 315 -6.06 2.69 14.06
C LYS A 315 -7.57 2.59 14.25
N LEU A 316 -8.18 1.52 13.76
CA LEU A 316 -9.62 1.29 13.95
C LEU A 316 -9.98 1.09 15.42
N MET A 317 -9.13 0.39 16.20
CA MET A 317 -9.36 0.20 17.65
C MET A 317 -9.19 1.50 18.44
N CYS A 318 -8.27 2.37 18.05
CA CYS A 318 -8.19 3.73 18.60
C CYS A 318 -9.52 4.46 18.41
N TYR A 319 -10.06 4.45 17.19
CA TYR A 319 -11.35 5.08 16.90
C TYR A 319 -12.52 4.47 17.71
N LYS A 320 -12.56 3.13 17.81
CA LYS A 320 -13.57 2.40 18.58
C LYS A 320 -13.38 2.50 20.09
N LYS A 321 -12.24 3.00 20.54
CA LYS A 321 -11.84 3.03 21.96
C LYS A 321 -11.80 1.62 22.59
N ASP A 322 -11.46 0.60 21.80
CA ASP A 322 -11.25 -0.75 22.29
C ASP A 322 -9.78 -0.92 22.73
N TRP A 323 -9.51 -0.46 23.94
CA TRP A 323 -8.17 -0.37 24.47
C TRP A 323 -7.53 -1.74 24.73
N ALA A 324 -8.31 -2.72 25.14
CA ALA A 324 -7.82 -4.09 25.36
C ALA A 324 -7.32 -4.71 24.05
N MET A 325 -8.10 -4.58 22.98
CA MET A 325 -7.70 -5.07 21.65
C MET A 325 -6.52 -4.27 21.10
N LEU A 326 -6.48 -2.95 21.32
CA LEU A 326 -5.35 -2.11 20.90
C LEU A 326 -4.04 -2.55 21.57
N ASP A 327 -4.05 -2.89 22.87
CA ASP A 327 -2.86 -3.40 23.58
C ASP A 327 -2.38 -4.73 23.00
N MET A 328 -3.30 -5.66 22.72
CA MET A 328 -2.98 -6.94 22.08
C MET A 328 -2.35 -6.75 20.71
N ILE A 329 -2.90 -5.85 19.88
CA ILE A 329 -2.34 -5.53 18.56
C ILE A 329 -0.94 -4.93 18.69
N GLY A 330 -0.78 -3.97 19.61
CA GLY A 330 0.51 -3.37 19.91
C GLY A 330 1.55 -4.43 20.30
N GLN A 331 1.18 -5.36 21.17
CA GLN A 331 2.03 -6.48 21.56
C GLN A 331 2.43 -7.35 20.36
N GLN A 332 1.49 -7.68 19.49
CA GLN A 332 1.76 -8.48 18.27
C GLN A 332 2.72 -7.76 17.32
N MET A 333 2.65 -6.43 17.21
CA MET A 333 3.55 -5.64 16.37
C MET A 333 4.99 -5.61 16.88
N MET A 334 5.20 -5.81 18.17
CA MET A 334 6.52 -5.86 18.83
C MET A 334 7.20 -7.23 18.73
N VAL A 335 6.49 -8.28 18.30
CA VAL A 335 7.07 -9.64 18.16
C VAL A 335 8.05 -9.66 16.98
N PRO A 336 9.30 -10.13 17.17
CA PRO A 336 10.25 -10.31 16.07
C PRO A 336 9.72 -11.30 15.03
N TYR A 337 10.07 -11.09 13.77
CA TYR A 337 9.82 -12.03 12.69
C TYR A 337 11.13 -12.64 12.21
N GLU A 338 11.23 -13.96 12.16
CA GLU A 338 12.47 -14.68 11.80
C GLU A 338 13.72 -14.14 12.53
N ASN A 339 13.59 -13.88 13.82
CA ASN A 339 14.61 -13.28 14.68
C ASN A 339 15.02 -11.83 14.28
N THR A 340 14.23 -11.15 13.45
CA THR A 340 14.48 -9.76 13.06
C THR A 340 13.41 -8.85 13.66
N SER A 341 13.83 -7.87 14.46
CA SER A 341 12.95 -6.79 14.92
C SER A 341 12.82 -5.76 13.80
N HIS A 342 11.59 -5.35 13.48
CA HIS A 342 11.33 -4.27 12.56
C HIS A 342 10.97 -3.02 13.35
N ILE A 343 11.83 -2.02 13.30
CA ILE A 343 11.80 -0.88 14.23
C ILE A 343 10.54 -0.03 14.06
N TYR A 344 10.14 0.29 12.82
CA TYR A 344 8.95 1.14 12.61
C TYR A 344 7.65 0.49 13.13
N PRO A 345 7.30 -0.78 12.81
CA PRO A 345 6.18 -1.47 13.45
C PRO A 345 6.32 -1.58 14.97
N PHE A 346 7.54 -1.79 15.46
CA PHE A 346 7.79 -1.87 16.91
C PHE A 346 7.48 -0.55 17.62
N ILE A 347 7.95 0.60 17.09
CA ILE A 347 7.63 1.93 17.59
C ILE A 347 6.11 2.14 17.57
N THR A 348 5.44 1.80 16.48
CA THR A 348 3.97 1.91 16.38
C THR A 348 3.28 1.05 17.43
N GLY A 349 3.78 -0.17 17.66
CA GLY A 349 3.29 -1.06 18.73
C GLY A 349 3.44 -0.45 20.12
N CYS A 350 4.58 0.17 20.40
CA CYS A 350 4.80 0.89 21.65
C CYS A 350 3.83 2.07 21.81
N VAL A 351 3.60 2.86 20.76
CA VAL A 351 2.64 3.97 20.76
C VAL A 351 1.22 3.45 21.03
N TYR A 352 0.78 2.38 20.38
CA TYR A 352 -0.52 1.75 20.62
C TYR A 352 -0.66 1.27 22.07
N ARG A 353 0.37 0.63 22.62
CA ARG A 353 0.36 0.17 24.00
C ARG A 353 0.36 1.34 25.00
N ALA A 354 1.11 2.41 24.74
CA ALA A 354 1.08 3.60 25.57
C ALA A 354 -0.33 4.20 25.65
N ILE A 355 -1.00 4.36 24.50
CA ILE A 355 -2.38 4.85 24.43
C ILE A 355 -3.34 3.89 25.17
N ALA A 356 -3.25 2.60 24.91
CA ALA A 356 -4.14 1.60 25.49
C ALA A 356 -3.98 1.53 27.02
N GLN A 357 -2.75 1.42 27.51
CA GLN A 357 -2.45 1.33 28.94
C GLN A 357 -2.89 2.60 29.71
N TYR A 358 -2.67 3.78 29.12
CA TYR A 358 -3.16 5.03 29.69
C TYR A 358 -4.68 5.01 29.87
N ASN A 359 -5.42 4.66 28.84
CA ASN A 359 -6.88 4.64 28.88
C ASN A 359 -7.46 3.52 29.76
N MET A 360 -6.68 2.46 30.04
CA MET A 360 -7.02 1.42 31.02
C MET A 360 -6.61 1.79 32.46
N GLY A 361 -6.02 2.97 32.69
CA GLY A 361 -5.61 3.44 33.99
C GLY A 361 -4.20 2.98 34.43
N ASN A 362 -3.42 2.35 33.59
CA ASN A 362 -2.09 1.82 33.86
C ASN A 362 -1.00 2.82 33.47
N THR A 363 -0.90 3.95 34.16
CA THR A 363 0.01 5.05 33.77
C THR A 363 1.49 4.66 33.78
N THR A 364 1.94 3.78 34.69
CA THR A 364 3.32 3.27 34.73
C THR A 364 3.68 2.48 33.49
N GLU A 365 2.78 1.63 33.00
CA GLU A 365 2.99 0.89 31.75
C GLU A 365 2.93 1.84 30.55
N ALA A 366 2.01 2.80 30.54
CA ALA A 366 1.94 3.82 29.49
C ALA A 366 3.25 4.61 29.39
N GLU A 367 3.82 5.02 30.52
CA GLU A 367 5.12 5.70 30.59
C GLU A 367 6.25 4.82 30.04
N ARG A 368 6.28 3.56 30.41
CA ARG A 368 7.30 2.61 29.92
C ARG A 368 7.28 2.49 28.39
N TYR A 369 6.08 2.33 27.80
CA TYR A 369 5.98 2.16 26.36
C TYR A 369 6.26 3.44 25.57
N ILE A 370 5.81 4.62 26.06
CA ILE A 370 6.09 5.87 25.35
C ILE A 370 7.58 6.21 25.38
N LYS A 371 8.27 5.99 26.52
CA LYS A 371 9.72 6.14 26.62
C LYS A 371 10.46 5.22 25.64
N TRP A 372 10.05 3.96 25.57
CA TRP A 372 10.66 3.01 24.64
C TRP A 372 10.45 3.41 23.19
N ALA A 373 9.26 3.90 22.82
CA ALA A 373 9.01 4.45 21.51
C ALA A 373 9.94 5.63 21.18
N VAL A 374 10.12 6.56 22.12
CA VAL A 374 11.01 7.71 21.95
C VAL A 374 12.47 7.28 21.79
N GLU A 375 12.97 6.39 22.65
CA GLU A 375 14.34 5.88 22.60
C GLU A 375 14.67 5.26 21.22
N LEU A 376 13.75 4.48 20.65
CA LEU A 376 13.94 3.86 19.34
C LEU A 376 13.84 4.84 18.16
N SER A 377 13.18 5.98 18.38
CA SER A 377 12.89 6.96 17.33
C SER A 377 13.92 8.06 17.22
N TYR A 378 14.60 8.35 18.33
CA TYR A 378 15.38 9.57 18.52
C TYR A 378 16.49 9.73 17.47
N ASP A 379 17.36 8.73 17.30
CA ASP A 379 18.54 8.80 16.44
C ASP A 379 18.20 8.99 14.97
N ASP A 380 17.09 8.42 14.51
CA ASP A 380 16.65 8.46 13.12
C ASP A 380 15.51 9.46 12.87
N ASN A 381 15.08 10.19 13.91
CA ASN A 381 13.94 11.11 13.88
C ASN A 381 12.66 10.46 13.30
N VAL A 382 12.31 9.26 13.78
CA VAL A 382 11.11 8.52 13.34
C VAL A 382 9.88 9.10 14.04
N ILE A 383 9.18 10.04 13.39
CA ILE A 383 8.11 10.80 14.03
C ILE A 383 6.69 10.41 13.59
N MET A 384 6.54 9.78 12.42
CA MET A 384 5.20 9.49 11.89
C MET A 384 4.32 8.59 12.76
N PRO A 385 4.82 7.54 13.46
CA PRO A 385 3.99 6.77 14.38
C PRO A 385 3.33 7.61 15.48
N PHE A 386 3.99 8.67 15.93
CA PHE A 386 3.45 9.59 16.95
C PHE A 386 2.44 10.55 16.33
N ILE A 387 2.73 11.12 15.15
CA ILE A 387 1.87 12.10 14.48
C ILE A 387 0.54 11.46 14.09
N GLU A 388 0.59 10.30 13.43
CA GLU A 388 -0.61 9.60 12.95
C GLU A 388 -1.51 9.11 14.10
N ASN A 389 -0.97 8.92 15.29
CA ASN A 389 -1.71 8.54 16.49
C ASN A 389 -1.84 9.70 17.51
N GLY A 390 -1.51 10.92 17.08
CA GLY A 390 -1.37 12.07 17.94
C GLY A 390 -2.65 12.45 18.66
N VAL A 391 -3.82 12.25 18.06
CA VAL A 391 -5.11 12.57 18.69
C VAL A 391 -5.31 11.77 19.99
N GLU A 392 -5.02 10.48 19.95
CA GLU A 392 -5.16 9.57 21.10
C GLU A 392 -3.92 9.59 22.01
N LEU A 393 -2.76 10.00 21.46
CA LEU A 393 -1.49 10.07 22.18
C LEU A 393 -1.32 11.36 22.98
N GLU A 394 -1.96 12.46 22.56
CA GLU A 394 -1.86 13.78 23.23
C GLU A 394 -2.07 13.71 24.75
N PRO A 395 -3.10 12.98 25.28
CA PRO A 395 -3.26 12.85 26.74
C PRO A 395 -2.12 12.09 27.44
N VAL A 396 -1.46 11.15 26.76
CA VAL A 396 -0.29 10.43 27.30
C VAL A 396 0.90 11.40 27.43
N ILE A 397 1.13 12.22 26.39
CA ILE A 397 2.20 13.22 26.36
C ILE A 397 1.98 14.27 27.46
N GLU A 398 0.75 14.70 27.68
CA GLU A 398 0.43 15.76 28.64
C GLU A 398 0.43 15.26 30.08
N ASN A 399 -0.03 14.04 30.35
CA ASN A 399 -0.32 13.58 31.72
C ASN A 399 0.60 12.48 32.21
N VAL A 400 1.40 11.83 31.34
CA VAL A 400 2.21 10.68 31.72
C VAL A 400 3.70 10.96 31.52
N TYR A 401 4.10 11.29 30.31
CA TYR A 401 5.51 11.52 29.97
C TYR A 401 5.68 12.45 28.78
N THR A 402 6.56 13.43 28.94
CA THR A 402 7.03 14.31 27.87
C THR A 402 8.52 14.56 27.97
N ASP A 403 9.12 14.88 26.84
CA ASP A 403 10.51 15.33 26.72
C ASP A 403 10.66 16.27 25.51
N GLY A 404 11.89 16.70 25.21
CA GLY A 404 12.14 17.62 24.10
C GLY A 404 11.76 17.05 22.73
N PHE A 405 11.83 15.73 22.54
CA PHE A 405 11.41 15.08 21.30
C PHE A 405 9.90 15.16 21.15
N LEU A 406 9.12 14.70 22.13
CA LEU A 406 7.65 14.74 22.10
C LEU A 406 7.09 16.17 21.99
N GLU A 407 7.72 17.14 22.73
CA GLU A 407 7.34 18.55 22.62
C GLU A 407 7.51 19.09 21.17
N SER A 408 8.57 18.69 20.47
CA SER A 408 8.80 19.07 19.08
C SER A 408 7.74 18.56 18.11
N LEU A 409 7.00 17.50 18.48
CA LEU A 409 5.96 16.90 17.64
C LEU A 409 4.60 17.58 17.76
N LYS A 410 4.35 18.36 18.79
CA LYS A 410 3.04 19.02 19.02
C LYS A 410 2.50 19.80 17.82
N PRO A 411 3.31 20.61 17.09
CA PRO A 411 2.83 21.31 15.89
C PRO A 411 2.37 20.36 14.77
N TYR A 412 3.08 19.25 14.58
CA TYR A 412 2.73 18.23 13.59
C TYR A 412 1.43 17.50 13.96
N ILE A 413 1.28 17.12 15.24
CA ILE A 413 0.08 16.50 15.78
C ILE A 413 -1.12 17.42 15.61
N ALA A 414 -0.98 18.69 15.98
CA ALA A 414 -2.05 19.69 15.83
C ALA A 414 -2.47 19.85 14.36
N LYS A 415 -1.51 19.87 13.43
CA LYS A 415 -1.80 19.97 12.00
C LYS A 415 -2.49 18.73 11.47
N TYR A 416 -2.06 17.52 11.88
CA TYR A 416 -2.70 16.26 11.51
C TYR A 416 -4.14 16.16 12.04
N LYS A 417 -4.36 16.55 13.30
CA LYS A 417 -5.68 16.63 13.93
C LYS A 417 -6.62 17.56 13.15
N ALA A 418 -6.16 18.79 12.82
CA ALA A 418 -6.93 19.72 12.00
C ALA A 418 -7.22 19.14 10.60
N GLY A 419 -6.27 18.39 10.03
CA GLY A 419 -6.48 17.66 8.80
C GLY A 419 -7.64 16.67 8.90
N ILE A 420 -7.66 15.78 9.91
CA ILE A 420 -8.76 14.83 10.15
C ILE A 420 -10.10 15.57 10.37
N GLU A 421 -10.09 16.63 11.16
CA GLU A 421 -11.30 17.41 11.46
C GLU A 421 -11.93 17.99 10.19
N SER A 422 -11.13 18.38 9.19
CA SER A 422 -11.63 18.87 7.91
C SER A 422 -12.45 17.82 7.12
N PHE A 423 -12.13 16.53 7.29
CA PHE A 423 -12.90 15.43 6.67
C PHE A 423 -14.24 15.21 7.38
N ASN A 424 -14.30 15.47 8.68
CA ASN A 424 -15.50 15.32 9.51
C ASN A 424 -16.36 16.58 9.52
N ALA A 425 -15.80 17.71 9.07
CA ALA A 425 -16.58 18.96 8.93
C ALA A 425 -17.73 18.70 7.94
N VAL A 426 -18.94 18.78 8.46
CA VAL A 426 -20.13 18.82 7.61
C VAL A 426 -19.95 20.03 6.71
N LYS A 427 -20.02 19.84 5.36
CA LYS A 427 -20.11 21.00 4.46
C LYS A 427 -21.19 21.88 5.04
N ASP A 428 -20.85 23.12 5.36
CA ASP A 428 -21.87 24.08 5.74
C ASP A 428 -22.85 24.18 4.56
N ASP A 429 -23.99 23.47 4.67
CA ASP A 429 -25.06 23.50 3.66
C ASP A 429 -25.56 24.92 3.41
N ASN A 430 -24.98 25.90 4.10
CA ASN A 430 -25.35 27.28 4.04
C ASN A 430 -24.15 28.26 4.09
N PRO A 431 -23.11 28.09 3.24
CA PRO A 431 -21.91 28.91 3.25
C PRO A 431 -22.25 30.42 3.05
N TYR A 432 -23.40 30.72 2.45
CA TYR A 432 -23.89 32.07 2.20
C TYR A 432 -24.84 32.60 3.30
N LYS A 433 -25.03 31.82 4.38
CA LYS A 433 -25.91 32.14 5.51
C LYS A 433 -27.34 32.55 5.05
N LEU A 434 -27.89 31.81 4.08
CA LEU A 434 -29.26 31.95 3.64
C LEU A 434 -30.21 31.46 4.74
N THR A 435 -31.27 32.26 5.01
CA THR A 435 -32.34 31.81 5.91
C THR A 435 -33.15 30.66 5.27
N LYS A 436 -33.92 29.94 6.07
CA LYS A 436 -34.80 28.85 5.56
C LYS A 436 -35.70 29.34 4.43
N ARG A 437 -36.27 30.55 4.56
CA ARG A 437 -37.12 31.16 3.53
C ARG A 437 -36.33 31.56 2.28
N GLU A 438 -35.10 32.03 2.42
CA GLU A 438 -34.25 32.35 1.27
C GLU A 438 -33.80 31.09 0.54
N LYS A 439 -33.55 29.96 1.25
CA LYS A 439 -33.30 28.66 0.61
C LYS A 439 -34.52 28.19 -0.18
N GLU A 440 -35.71 28.19 0.44
CA GLU A 440 -36.96 27.80 -0.19
C GLU A 440 -37.22 28.65 -1.45
N LEU A 441 -37.04 29.96 -1.37
CA LEU A 441 -37.13 30.89 -2.50
C LEU A 441 -36.20 30.48 -3.65
N MET A 442 -34.93 30.11 -3.33
CA MET A 442 -33.96 29.72 -4.33
C MET A 442 -34.26 28.37 -4.99
N GLU A 443 -34.97 27.44 -4.33
CA GLU A 443 -35.44 26.22 -4.98
C GLU A 443 -36.45 26.50 -6.08
N TYR A 444 -37.41 27.41 -5.87
CA TYR A 444 -38.32 27.87 -6.93
C TYR A 444 -37.58 28.59 -8.05
N VAL A 445 -36.57 29.40 -7.70
CA VAL A 445 -35.72 30.11 -8.68
C VAL A 445 -34.97 29.12 -9.56
N LYS A 446 -34.39 28.05 -8.99
CA LYS A 446 -33.71 26.98 -9.72
C LYS A 446 -34.69 26.22 -10.63
N ALA A 447 -35.91 25.99 -10.17
CA ALA A 447 -36.96 25.32 -10.93
C ALA A 447 -37.54 26.20 -12.08
N GLY A 448 -37.07 27.43 -12.22
CA GLY A 448 -37.45 28.32 -13.33
C GLY A 448 -38.69 29.18 -13.12
N TYR A 449 -39.31 29.18 -11.94
CA TYR A 449 -40.51 29.94 -11.63
C TYR A 449 -40.29 31.45 -11.74
N LYS A 450 -41.24 32.20 -12.28
CA LYS A 450 -41.23 33.68 -12.29
C LYS A 450 -41.55 34.22 -10.89
N ASN A 451 -41.16 35.47 -10.61
CA ASN A 451 -41.39 36.08 -9.29
C ASN A 451 -42.87 36.10 -8.88
N SER A 452 -43.81 36.28 -9.85
CA SER A 452 -45.26 36.23 -9.61
C SER A 452 -45.71 34.82 -9.19
N GLU A 453 -45.20 33.79 -9.84
CA GLU A 453 -45.49 32.39 -9.53
C GLU A 453 -44.90 31.98 -8.15
N ILE A 454 -43.69 32.45 -7.83
CA ILE A 454 -43.07 32.28 -6.52
C ILE A 454 -43.90 32.95 -5.41
N SER A 455 -44.41 34.13 -5.68
CA SER A 455 -45.31 34.90 -4.79
C SER A 455 -46.53 34.07 -4.41
N GLU A 456 -47.16 33.41 -5.39
CA GLU A 456 -48.29 32.52 -5.19
C GLU A 456 -47.92 31.27 -4.41
N GLN A 457 -46.83 30.61 -4.78
CA GLN A 457 -46.39 29.32 -4.15
C GLN A 457 -45.94 29.53 -2.69
N MET A 458 -45.29 30.63 -2.40
CA MET A 458 -44.81 30.94 -1.05
C MET A 458 -45.83 31.70 -0.20
N HIS A 459 -46.99 32.07 -0.77
CA HIS A 459 -48.05 32.84 -0.13
C HIS A 459 -47.54 34.19 0.46
N ILE A 460 -46.70 34.91 -0.29
CA ILE A 460 -46.13 36.21 0.10
C ILE A 460 -46.34 37.26 -1.02
N ALA A 461 -46.33 38.53 -0.69
CA ALA A 461 -46.45 39.58 -1.69
C ALA A 461 -45.26 39.60 -2.67
N LEU A 462 -45.51 39.91 -3.94
CA LEU A 462 -44.48 40.00 -5.00
C LEU A 462 -43.31 40.88 -4.59
N VAL A 463 -43.57 42.04 -3.97
CA VAL A 463 -42.55 42.96 -3.44
C VAL A 463 -41.66 42.27 -2.38
N THR A 464 -42.20 41.31 -1.62
CA THR A 464 -41.44 40.53 -0.63
C THR A 464 -40.51 39.53 -1.32
N VAL A 465 -40.96 38.87 -2.41
CA VAL A 465 -40.12 38.01 -3.24
C VAL A 465 -38.94 38.82 -3.79
N GLU A 466 -39.15 39.99 -4.34
CA GLU A 466 -38.11 40.85 -4.91
C GLU A 466 -37.10 41.31 -3.86
N LYS A 467 -37.55 41.70 -2.66
CA LYS A 467 -36.65 42.04 -1.53
C LYS A 467 -35.81 40.86 -1.07
N ASN A 468 -36.43 39.68 -0.97
CA ASN A 468 -35.70 38.46 -0.58
C ASN A 468 -34.68 38.04 -1.64
N LEU A 469 -35.00 38.16 -2.93
CA LEU A 469 -34.05 37.93 -4.03
C LEU A 469 -32.88 38.90 -3.97
N THR A 470 -33.12 40.16 -3.72
CA THR A 470 -32.08 41.19 -3.56
C THR A 470 -31.17 40.86 -2.37
N SER A 471 -31.75 40.41 -1.24
CA SER A 471 -31.00 39.95 -0.08
C SER A 471 -30.13 38.71 -0.40
N VAL A 472 -30.70 37.75 -1.10
CA VAL A 472 -29.99 36.54 -1.54
C VAL A 472 -28.83 36.88 -2.48
N TYR A 473 -29.06 37.72 -3.50
CA TYR A 473 -28.01 38.11 -4.44
C TYR A 473 -26.85 38.83 -3.74
N ARG A 474 -27.15 39.69 -2.77
CA ARG A 474 -26.12 40.32 -1.95
C ARG A 474 -25.33 39.30 -1.13
N LYS A 475 -26.00 38.31 -0.51
CA LYS A 475 -25.34 37.22 0.27
C LYS A 475 -24.49 36.33 -0.60
N LEU A 476 -24.92 36.07 -1.83
CA LEU A 476 -24.19 35.26 -2.82
C LEU A 476 -23.06 36.03 -3.52
N GLY A 477 -23.02 37.36 -3.37
CA GLY A 477 -22.06 38.23 -4.07
C GLY A 477 -22.33 38.33 -5.59
N VAL A 478 -23.58 38.17 -6.04
CA VAL A 478 -23.97 38.18 -7.46
C VAL A 478 -25.00 39.25 -7.73
N ASN A 479 -25.15 39.65 -9.02
CA ASN A 479 -26.00 40.77 -9.40
C ASN A 479 -27.26 40.34 -10.18
N ASN A 480 -27.43 39.06 -10.50
CA ASN A 480 -28.56 38.59 -11.30
C ASN A 480 -28.95 37.16 -10.98
N ARG A 481 -30.15 36.80 -11.46
CA ARG A 481 -30.76 35.47 -11.25
C ARG A 481 -29.93 34.32 -11.78
N THR A 482 -29.42 34.46 -13.00
CA THR A 482 -28.62 33.40 -13.65
C THR A 482 -27.34 33.11 -12.88
N SER A 483 -26.62 34.16 -12.47
CA SER A 483 -25.43 34.05 -11.66
C SER A 483 -25.70 33.41 -10.28
N ALA A 484 -26.87 33.72 -9.67
CA ALA A 484 -27.29 33.13 -8.40
C ALA A 484 -27.54 31.62 -8.52
N ILE A 485 -28.17 31.19 -9.63
CA ILE A 485 -28.38 29.74 -9.91
C ILE A 485 -27.04 29.05 -10.09
N MET A 486 -26.12 29.58 -10.90
CA MET A 486 -24.81 29.00 -11.14
C MET A 486 -23.96 28.88 -9.87
N MET A 487 -24.07 29.86 -8.95
CA MET A 487 -23.33 29.89 -7.70
C MET A 487 -23.80 28.80 -6.70
N LEU A 488 -25.10 28.47 -6.74
CA LEU A 488 -25.70 27.42 -5.87
C LEU A 488 -25.70 26.02 -6.49
N GLN A 489 -25.22 25.86 -7.73
CA GLN A 489 -25.03 24.58 -8.40
C GLN A 489 -23.58 24.08 -8.31
N LYS A 490 -22.65 24.90 -7.85
CA LYS A 490 -21.27 24.52 -7.50
C LYS A 490 -21.19 23.95 -6.08
#